data_cdc9ce395fabf61d8dfbc23524ac55e4
#
_entry.id   cdc9ce395fabf61d8dfbc23524ac55e4
#
_cell.length_a   1.000
_cell.length_b   1.000
_cell.length_c   1.000
_cell.angle_alpha   90.00
_cell.angle_beta   90.00
_cell.angle_gamma   90.00
#
_symmetry.space_group_name_H-M   'P 1'
#
loop_
_entity.id
_entity.type
_entity.pdbx_description
1 polymer ?
#
loop_
_entity_poly.entity_id
_entity_poly.type
_entity_poly.pdbx_seq_one_letter_code
_entity_poly.pdbx_strand_id
1 'polypeptide(L)'
;MTKAASSLDMNVILAAGGVLCRQTPEGDDEVLVVHRKRYGDWTLPKGKLKPGESFAAAALREVAEETGCRARFEDYLGAIGYTVNGVPKAVLFWRMSLIEQSEIADHEEVAEVLWMPVTDAIQRMTHPDERALALRASEGVRNV
;
A
#
# COMPACT_ATOMS: atom_id res chain seq x y z
N MET A 1 -29.46 3.18 -23.24
CA MET A 1 -28.72 2.98 -23.66
C MET A 1 -27.54 2.95 -22.96
N THR A 2 -26.92 2.31 -23.11
CA THR A 2 -25.73 2.02 -22.44
C THR A 2 -24.73 3.12 -22.35
N LYS A 3 -25.04 4.23 -22.97
CA LYS A 3 -24.16 5.30 -22.95
C LYS A 3 -23.88 5.82 -21.60
N ALA A 4 -24.85 5.87 -20.74
CA ALA A 4 -24.66 6.37 -19.39
C ALA A 4 -23.72 5.46 -18.61
N ALA A 5 -23.85 4.17 -18.75
CA ALA A 5 -23.00 3.24 -18.07
C ALA A 5 -21.56 3.40 -18.54
N SER A 6 -21.39 3.54 -19.85
CA SER A 6 -20.09 3.73 -20.41
C SER A 6 -19.40 4.97 -19.88
N SER A 7 -20.12 6.07 -19.75
CA SER A 7 -19.51 7.27 -19.25
C SER A 7 -19.20 7.18 -17.76
N LEU A 8 -19.92 6.38 -17.01
CA LEU A 8 -19.60 6.18 -15.62
C LEU A 8 -18.32 5.42 -15.41
N ASP A 9 -17.97 4.56 -16.35
CA ASP A 9 -16.79 3.74 -16.19
C ASP A 9 -15.52 4.42 -16.58
N MET A 10 -15.61 5.57 -17.21
CA MET A 10 -14.47 6.11 -17.83
C MET A 10 -13.43 6.67 -16.96
N ASN A 11 -13.78 7.19 -15.86
CA ASN A 11 -12.84 8.00 -15.14
C ASN A 11 -12.67 7.60 -13.70
N VAL A 12 -12.24 6.38 -13.49
CA VAL A 12 -11.86 5.93 -12.15
C VAL A 12 -10.46 5.36 -12.24
N ILE A 13 -9.56 5.88 -11.44
CA ILE A 13 -8.21 5.34 -11.35
C ILE A 13 -8.23 4.24 -10.30
N LEU A 14 -7.79 3.05 -10.69
CA LEU A 14 -7.76 1.89 -9.81
C LEU A 14 -6.31 1.56 -9.44
N ALA A 15 -6.08 1.34 -8.15
CA ALA A 15 -4.76 1.05 -7.64
C ALA A 15 -4.85 0.03 -6.50
N ALA A 16 -3.72 -0.56 -6.15
CA ALA A 16 -3.68 -1.54 -5.08
C ALA A 16 -2.32 -1.50 -4.38
N GLY A 17 -2.32 -1.92 -3.13
CA GLY A 17 -1.09 -1.95 -2.37
C GLY A 17 -1.19 -2.84 -1.15
N GLY A 18 -0.19 -2.75 -0.30
CA GLY A 18 -0.11 -3.60 0.87
C GLY A 18 0.42 -2.89 2.09
N VAL A 19 0.04 -3.42 3.24
CA VAL A 19 0.60 -3.04 4.52
C VAL A 19 1.40 -4.24 5.00
N LEU A 20 2.73 -4.15 4.88
CA LEU A 20 3.59 -5.23 5.33
C LEU A 20 3.83 -5.07 6.81
N CYS A 21 3.54 -6.14 7.54
CA CYS A 21 3.66 -6.20 8.98
C CYS A 21 4.64 -7.30 9.35
N ARG A 22 5.40 -7.06 10.41
CA ARG A 22 6.25 -8.09 11.00
C ARG A 22 6.40 -7.82 12.49
N GLN A 23 6.84 -8.82 13.23
CA GLN A 23 7.20 -8.62 14.62
C GLN A 23 8.71 -8.76 14.76
N THR A 24 9.29 -7.91 15.61
CA THR A 24 10.70 -8.04 15.96
C THR A 24 10.88 -9.25 16.90
N PRO A 25 12.13 -9.72 17.10
CA PRO A 25 12.37 -10.79 18.10
C PRO A 25 11.85 -10.45 19.49
N GLU A 26 11.77 -9.15 19.82
CA GLU A 26 11.25 -8.69 21.10
C GLU A 26 9.74 -8.63 21.14
N GLY A 27 9.06 -8.92 20.02
CA GLY A 27 7.61 -8.93 19.95
C GLY A 27 6.96 -7.61 19.56
N ASP A 28 7.75 -6.62 19.15
CA ASP A 28 7.19 -5.33 18.72
C ASP A 28 6.67 -5.41 17.29
N ASP A 29 5.53 -4.79 17.05
CA ASP A 29 4.93 -4.73 15.72
C ASP A 29 5.58 -3.64 14.89
N GLU A 30 6.01 -4.00 13.68
CA GLU A 30 6.58 -3.06 12.71
C GLU A 30 5.82 -3.09 11.41
N VAL A 31 5.78 -1.96 10.74
CA VAL A 31 5.24 -1.83 9.38
C VAL A 31 6.30 -1.21 8.47
N LEU A 32 6.23 -1.55 7.19
CA LEU A 32 7.15 -1.01 6.19
C LEU A 32 6.53 0.22 5.54
N VAL A 33 7.26 1.33 5.55
CA VAL A 33 6.82 2.58 4.94
C VAL A 33 7.80 3.01 3.84
N VAL A 34 7.27 3.73 2.87
CA VAL A 34 7.98 4.16 1.67
C VAL A 34 8.12 5.68 1.67
N HIS A 35 9.35 6.17 1.46
CA HIS A 35 9.60 7.58 1.27
C HIS A 35 9.71 7.84 -0.23
N ARG A 36 8.81 8.65 -0.79
CA ARG A 36 8.77 8.92 -2.24
C ARG A 36 9.62 10.13 -2.57
N LYS A 37 10.39 10.02 -3.64
CA LYS A 37 11.30 11.12 -4.07
C LYS A 37 10.54 12.35 -4.52
N ARG A 38 9.58 12.17 -5.40
CA ARG A 38 8.90 13.29 -6.06
C ARG A 38 8.09 14.14 -5.11
N TYR A 39 7.37 13.50 -4.19
CA TYR A 39 6.46 14.19 -3.30
C TYR A 39 7.04 14.43 -1.91
N GLY A 40 8.12 13.75 -1.59
CA GLY A 40 8.73 13.85 -0.26
C GLY A 40 7.87 13.30 0.86
N ASP A 41 6.82 12.55 0.52
CA ASP A 41 5.90 12.01 1.51
C ASP A 41 6.29 10.58 1.92
N TRP A 42 5.68 10.13 3.02
CA TRP A 42 5.85 8.79 3.56
C TRP A 42 4.53 8.05 3.42
N THR A 43 4.53 6.94 2.67
CA THR A 43 3.32 6.25 2.27
C THR A 43 3.44 4.74 2.45
N LEU A 44 2.32 4.07 2.31
CA LEU A 44 2.30 2.62 2.11
C LEU A 44 2.64 2.33 0.64
N PRO A 45 3.27 1.18 0.34
CA PRO A 45 3.55 0.80 -1.04
C PRO A 45 2.26 0.52 -1.81
N LYS A 46 2.13 1.12 -2.98
CA LYS A 46 0.93 1.00 -3.80
C LYS A 46 1.18 1.54 -5.20
N GLY A 47 0.32 1.20 -6.13
CA GLY A 47 0.37 1.77 -7.46
C GLY A 47 -0.80 1.34 -8.32
N LYS A 48 -0.87 1.91 -9.51
CA LYS A 48 -2.00 1.72 -10.43
C LYS A 48 -2.00 0.33 -11.05
N LEU A 49 -3.19 -0.19 -11.29
CA LEU A 49 -3.34 -1.43 -12.04
C LEU A 49 -2.88 -1.24 -13.48
N LYS A 50 -2.23 -2.25 -14.01
CA LYS A 50 -1.96 -2.32 -15.45
C LYS A 50 -3.21 -2.85 -16.16
N PRO A 51 -3.35 -2.59 -17.46
CA PRO A 51 -4.49 -3.12 -18.21
C PRO A 51 -4.62 -4.64 -18.04
N GLY A 52 -5.81 -5.08 -17.67
CA GLY A 52 -6.10 -6.50 -17.47
C GLY A 52 -5.58 -7.09 -16.17
N GLU A 53 -4.93 -6.30 -15.34
CA GLU A 53 -4.38 -6.78 -14.08
C GLU A 53 -5.44 -6.78 -12.98
N SER A 54 -5.45 -7.81 -12.13
CA SER A 54 -6.34 -7.83 -10.97
C SER A 54 -5.78 -6.94 -9.86
N PHE A 55 -6.63 -6.53 -8.93
CA PHE A 55 -6.16 -5.79 -7.76
C PHE A 55 -5.12 -6.59 -6.97
N ALA A 56 -5.35 -7.88 -6.79
CA ALA A 56 -4.42 -8.71 -6.04
C ALA A 56 -3.05 -8.79 -6.70
N ALA A 57 -3.02 -8.99 -8.02
CA ALA A 57 -1.76 -9.03 -8.75
C ALA A 57 -1.03 -7.70 -8.68
N ALA A 58 -1.77 -6.60 -8.84
CA ALA A 58 -1.19 -5.27 -8.76
C ALA A 58 -0.61 -5.00 -7.37
N ALA A 59 -1.31 -5.41 -6.32
CA ALA A 59 -0.82 -5.21 -4.96
C ALA A 59 0.52 -5.90 -4.74
N LEU A 60 0.65 -7.16 -5.15
CA LEU A 60 1.90 -7.90 -5.00
C LEU A 60 3.02 -7.28 -5.84
N ARG A 61 2.70 -6.89 -7.05
CA ARG A 61 3.67 -6.30 -7.97
C ARG A 61 4.18 -4.95 -7.45
N GLU A 62 3.26 -4.07 -7.02
CA GLU A 62 3.66 -2.75 -6.53
C GLU A 62 4.47 -2.85 -5.24
N VAL A 63 4.09 -3.74 -4.34
CA VAL A 63 4.87 -3.98 -3.13
C VAL A 63 6.28 -4.43 -3.50
N ALA A 64 6.40 -5.34 -4.44
CA ALA A 64 7.71 -5.83 -4.87
C ALA A 64 8.54 -4.71 -5.53
N GLU A 65 7.93 -3.92 -6.40
CA GLU A 65 8.63 -2.85 -7.11
C GLU A 65 9.10 -1.74 -6.17
N GLU A 66 8.25 -1.33 -5.25
CA GLU A 66 8.55 -0.19 -4.38
C GLU A 66 9.39 -0.56 -3.16
N THR A 67 9.31 -1.79 -2.68
CA THR A 67 9.98 -2.16 -1.44
C THR A 67 11.03 -3.25 -1.57
N GLY A 68 11.06 -3.95 -2.70
CA GLY A 68 11.91 -5.13 -2.85
C GLY A 68 11.40 -6.36 -2.11
N CYS A 69 10.17 -6.31 -1.61
CA CYS A 69 9.64 -7.39 -0.79
C CYS A 69 8.76 -8.33 -1.59
N ARG A 70 9.01 -9.62 -1.43
CA ARG A 70 8.10 -10.66 -1.86
C ARG A 70 7.23 -10.99 -0.65
N ALA A 71 5.91 -10.85 -0.82
CA ALA A 71 4.98 -10.86 0.30
C ALA A 71 3.85 -11.86 0.08
N ARG A 72 3.23 -12.24 1.20
CA ARG A 72 2.07 -13.13 1.23
C ARG A 72 0.86 -12.36 1.71
N PHE A 73 -0.30 -12.56 1.07
CA PHE A 73 -1.55 -11.99 1.54
C PHE A 73 -1.96 -12.61 2.87
N GLU A 74 -2.42 -11.77 3.78
CA GLU A 74 -3.04 -12.20 5.02
C GLU A 74 -4.54 -11.91 4.97
N ASP A 75 -4.94 -10.64 5.03
CA ASP A 75 -6.35 -10.29 4.94
C ASP A 75 -6.54 -8.96 4.23
N TYR A 76 -7.70 -8.78 3.67
CA TYR A 76 -8.08 -7.53 3.03
C TYR A 76 -8.39 -6.49 4.10
N LEU A 77 -7.83 -5.29 3.96
CA LEU A 77 -8.01 -4.23 4.96
C LEU A 77 -9.06 -3.21 4.57
N GLY A 78 -9.21 -2.92 3.30
CA GLY A 78 -10.15 -1.94 2.84
C GLY A 78 -9.61 -1.06 1.73
N ALA A 79 -10.42 -0.11 1.32
CA ALA A 79 -10.09 0.81 0.23
C ALA A 79 -9.99 2.24 0.75
N ILE A 80 -9.11 3.01 0.12
CA ILE A 80 -9.03 4.45 0.31
C ILE A 80 -9.48 5.10 -0.99
N GLY A 81 -10.37 6.08 -0.89
CA GLY A 81 -10.84 6.82 -2.04
C GLY A 81 -10.50 8.30 -1.94
N TYR A 82 -10.06 8.89 -3.02
CA TYR A 82 -9.82 10.32 -3.12
C TYR A 82 -9.81 10.75 -4.58
N THR A 83 -9.70 12.05 -4.80
CA THR A 83 -9.75 12.61 -6.15
C THR A 83 -8.39 13.14 -6.55
N VAL A 84 -7.96 12.83 -7.76
CA VAL A 84 -6.71 13.32 -8.32
C VAL A 84 -7.05 14.09 -9.59
N ASN A 85 -6.81 15.39 -9.58
CA ASN A 85 -7.11 16.27 -10.73
C ASN A 85 -8.56 16.08 -11.23
N GLY A 86 -9.51 16.00 -10.30
CA GLY A 86 -10.92 15.82 -10.64
C GLY A 86 -11.33 14.39 -10.96
N VAL A 87 -10.41 13.44 -10.94
CA VAL A 87 -10.71 12.05 -11.27
C VAL A 87 -10.73 11.21 -10.00
N PRO A 88 -11.80 10.46 -9.72
CA PRO A 88 -11.84 9.59 -8.56
C PRO A 88 -10.77 8.51 -8.65
N LYS A 89 -10.17 8.20 -7.50
CA LYS A 89 -9.18 7.14 -7.39
C LYS A 89 -9.52 6.24 -6.21
N ALA A 90 -9.45 4.95 -6.42
CA ALA A 90 -9.65 3.96 -5.36
C ALA A 90 -8.39 3.10 -5.25
N VAL A 91 -7.90 2.93 -4.03
CA VAL A 91 -6.73 2.10 -3.74
C VAL A 91 -7.14 1.03 -2.75
N LEU A 92 -7.00 -0.23 -3.13
CA LEU A 92 -7.32 -1.36 -2.27
C LEU A 92 -6.06 -1.85 -1.58
N PHE A 93 -6.16 -2.10 -0.27
CA PHE A 93 -5.00 -2.53 0.52
C PHE A 93 -5.26 -3.85 1.23
N TRP A 94 -4.22 -4.68 1.28
CA TRP A 94 -4.21 -5.93 2.04
C TRP A 94 -3.11 -5.88 3.09
N ARG A 95 -3.36 -6.53 4.23
CA ARG A 95 -2.30 -6.83 5.18
C ARG A 95 -1.47 -7.96 4.58
N MET A 96 -0.17 -7.84 4.66
CA MET A 96 0.75 -8.81 4.08
C MET A 96 1.86 -9.15 5.06
N SER A 97 2.38 -10.36 4.95
CA SER A 97 3.57 -10.77 5.68
C SER A 97 4.74 -10.94 4.72
N LEU A 98 5.94 -10.72 5.23
CA LEU A 98 7.15 -10.79 4.43
C LEU A 98 7.57 -12.22 4.19
N ILE A 99 7.87 -12.57 2.93
CA ILE A 99 8.51 -13.83 2.58
C ILE A 99 10.02 -13.63 2.47
N GLU A 100 10.41 -12.62 1.69
CA GLU A 100 11.83 -12.26 1.60
C GLU A 100 11.96 -10.81 1.11
N GLN A 101 13.06 -10.18 1.45
CA GLN A 101 13.31 -8.79 1.06
C GLN A 101 14.62 -8.69 0.29
N SER A 102 14.56 -8.02 -0.85
CA SER A 102 15.69 -7.73 -1.71
C SER A 102 15.83 -6.22 -1.86
N GLU A 103 16.73 -5.79 -2.70
CA GLU A 103 16.90 -4.36 -2.97
C GLU A 103 15.69 -3.80 -3.71
N ILE A 104 15.44 -2.50 -3.52
CA ILE A 104 14.38 -1.79 -4.20
C ILE A 104 14.66 -1.76 -5.70
N ALA A 105 13.65 -2.09 -6.50
CA ALA A 105 13.77 -2.02 -7.96
C ALA A 105 13.46 -0.63 -8.50
N ASP A 106 12.53 0.08 -7.88
CA ASP A 106 12.06 1.38 -8.35
C ASP A 106 12.82 2.53 -7.70
N HIS A 107 14.06 2.75 -8.16
CA HIS A 107 14.89 3.83 -7.62
C HIS A 107 14.50 5.21 -8.13
N GLU A 108 13.64 5.30 -9.12
CA GLU A 108 13.21 6.59 -9.65
C GLU A 108 12.16 7.23 -8.76
N GLU A 109 11.24 6.44 -8.23
CA GLU A 109 10.15 6.95 -7.40
C GLU A 109 10.43 6.84 -5.91
N VAL A 110 11.21 5.86 -5.49
CA VAL A 110 11.41 5.55 -4.09
C VAL A 110 12.80 5.98 -3.62
N ALA A 111 12.84 6.85 -2.60
CA ALA A 111 14.09 7.27 -1.99
C ALA A 111 14.60 6.22 -1.02
N GLU A 112 13.71 5.70 -0.18
CA GLU A 112 14.07 4.68 0.80
C GLU A 112 12.82 3.97 1.33
N VAL A 113 13.02 2.81 1.90
CA VAL A 113 11.96 2.09 2.63
C VAL A 113 12.49 1.76 4.03
N LEU A 114 11.62 1.89 5.02
CA LEU A 114 12.01 1.65 6.40
C LEU A 114 10.97 0.82 7.13
N TRP A 115 11.47 -0.17 7.87
CA TRP A 115 10.64 -0.85 8.85
C TRP A 115 10.63 0.01 10.11
N MET A 116 9.45 0.33 10.59
CA MET A 116 9.30 1.17 11.78
C MET A 116 8.33 0.54 12.76
N PRO A 117 8.55 0.73 14.06
CA PRO A 117 7.49 0.43 15.03
C PRO A 117 6.21 1.15 14.61
N VAL A 118 5.07 0.52 14.79
CA VAL A 118 3.79 1.06 14.34
C VAL A 118 3.55 2.47 14.87
N THR A 119 3.90 2.74 16.12
CA THR A 119 3.72 4.06 16.70
C THR A 119 4.53 5.13 15.98
N ASP A 120 5.76 4.80 15.61
CA ASP A 120 6.62 5.73 14.87
C ASP A 120 6.13 5.90 13.43
N ALA A 121 5.69 4.81 12.82
CA ALA A 121 5.17 4.85 11.44
C ALA A 121 3.96 5.76 11.33
N ILE A 122 3.02 5.64 12.27
CA ILE A 122 1.82 6.47 12.28
C ILE A 122 2.18 7.95 12.38
N GLN A 123 3.18 8.30 13.16
CA GLN A 123 3.62 9.68 13.26
C GLN A 123 4.34 10.17 12.00
N ARG A 124 5.07 9.28 11.34
CA ARG A 124 5.86 9.64 10.15
C ARG A 124 5.02 9.72 8.89
N MET A 125 4.01 8.85 8.76
CA MET A 125 3.22 8.75 7.53
C MET A 125 2.44 10.02 7.26
N THR A 126 2.42 10.40 5.99
CA THR A 126 1.84 11.67 5.57
C THR A 126 0.32 11.66 5.52
N HIS A 127 -0.28 10.54 5.12
CA HIS A 127 -1.70 10.48 4.79
C HIS A 127 -2.53 9.83 5.90
N PRO A 128 -3.53 10.55 6.46
CA PRO A 128 -4.32 10.02 7.59
C PRO A 128 -5.03 8.71 7.31
N ASP A 129 -5.55 8.53 6.09
CA ASP A 129 -6.26 7.31 5.74
C ASP A 129 -5.32 6.11 5.74
N GLU A 130 -4.08 6.30 5.28
CA GLU A 130 -3.09 5.23 5.30
C GLU A 130 -2.63 4.93 6.72
N ARG A 131 -2.53 5.94 7.56
CA ARG A 131 -2.20 5.74 8.99
C ARG A 131 -3.22 4.84 9.66
N ALA A 132 -4.51 5.07 9.36
CA ALA A 132 -5.58 4.26 9.92
C ALA A 132 -5.47 2.80 9.47
N LEU A 133 -5.10 2.56 8.21
CA LEU A 133 -4.91 1.20 7.70
C LEU A 133 -3.71 0.52 8.35
N ALA A 134 -2.62 1.24 8.56
CA ALA A 134 -1.44 0.69 9.21
C ALA A 134 -1.75 0.26 10.65
N LEU A 135 -2.51 1.08 11.35
CA LEU A 135 -2.93 0.75 12.72
C LEU A 135 -3.83 -0.49 12.73
N ARG A 136 -4.79 -0.54 11.84
CA ARG A 136 -5.70 -1.69 11.73
C ARG A 136 -4.95 -2.97 11.40
N ALA A 137 -3.97 -2.89 10.51
CA ALA A 137 -3.17 -4.05 10.13
C ALA A 137 -2.40 -4.61 11.33
N SER A 138 -1.82 -3.74 12.15
CA SER A 138 -1.06 -4.19 13.31
C SER A 138 -1.97 -4.78 14.39
N GLU A 139 -3.18 -4.26 14.54
CA GLU A 139 -4.16 -4.83 15.46
C GLU A 139 -4.57 -6.24 15.01
N GLY A 140 -4.70 -6.45 13.72
CA GLY A 140 -4.99 -7.78 13.18
C GLY A 140 -3.92 -8.81 13.52
N VAL A 141 -2.66 -8.40 13.50
CA VAL A 141 -1.55 -9.28 13.87
C VAL A 141 -1.68 -9.70 15.34
N ARG A 142 -2.07 -8.79 16.22
CA ARG A 142 -2.19 -9.11 17.64
C ARG A 142 -3.34 -10.05 17.95
N ASN A 143 -4.35 -10.03 17.13
CA ASN A 143 -5.57 -10.80 17.39
C ASN A 143 -5.57 -12.20 16.77
N VAL A 144 -4.47 -12.58 16.19
CA VAL A 144 -4.34 -13.92 15.58
C VAL A 144 -3.94 -15.04 16.56
#